data_03bcab8676fdced7795b48fc05c130fe
#
_entry.id   03bcab8676fdced7795b48fc05c130fe
#
_cell.length_a   1.000
_cell.length_b   1.000
_cell.length_c   1.000
_cell.angle_alpha   90.00
_cell.angle_beta   90.00
_cell.angle_gamma   90.00
#
_symmetry.space_group_name_H-M   'P 1'
#
loop_
_entity.id
_entity.type
_entity.pdbx_description
1 polymer ?
#
loop_
_entity_poly.entity_id
_entity_poly.type
_entity_poly.pdbx_seq_one_letter_code
_entity_poly.pdbx_strand_id
1 'polypeptide(L)'
;MQTRATHPPLSLAWTIWGFGATFYLMGFFQRVAPAVMTAELMQEFNLNATALGNLSAFYFYSYVSMQIPTGILADIWGPRRLLTAGAFLAAVGALLFAMAPTIFWAYLGRFLIGGAVAVAFVGNLKLASEWFPARYFAMVSGAALFFGIVGAVFAGTPLRILVVAFGWRNTMLASAAVTFMICAGVWVIVRDYPGEKGYADFTDAAATRGNNSRQRIFAGIVEVLRYPNTWLLFVIPGGLVGCVLTFGGLWGVPYLSTHHNLPTTQAAALNSALLVAWAIGGPIFGGLSDRIGRRKPIYFFGYTLAVIGWSIILFIPNLPIFLLAALLVITGFASGCIIISFAFAKESVPANLAGTVNGVINMGVISGPTLLQPAVGWMLDRYWTGALLQGVRVYDLAAYRAGFLLMLVWALLSLILLFFTRETRCTQLS
;
A
#
# COMPACT_ATOMS: atom_id res chain seq x y z
N MET A 1 -26.83 -33.27 -28.41
CA MET A 1 -25.45 -32.74 -28.54
C MET A 1 -25.28 -31.64 -27.48
N GLN A 2 -24.67 -31.94 -26.36
CA GLN A 2 -24.27 -30.90 -25.42
C GLN A 2 -23.09 -30.15 -26.07
N THR A 3 -23.31 -28.92 -26.49
CA THR A 3 -22.22 -28.02 -26.93
C THR A 3 -21.25 -27.88 -25.76
N ARG A 4 -20.02 -28.40 -25.89
CA ARG A 4 -18.96 -28.18 -24.92
C ARG A 4 -18.82 -26.68 -24.73
N ALA A 5 -19.13 -26.16 -23.55
CA ALA A 5 -18.92 -24.75 -23.24
C ALA A 5 -17.45 -24.39 -23.50
N THR A 6 -17.21 -23.39 -24.33
CA THR A 6 -15.87 -22.90 -24.64
C THR A 6 -15.39 -22.03 -23.46
N HIS A 7 -14.08 -21.98 -23.22
CA HIS A 7 -13.50 -21.05 -22.26
C HIS A 7 -13.71 -19.58 -22.70
N PRO A 8 -13.78 -18.63 -21.77
CA PRO A 8 -13.99 -17.23 -22.10
C PRO A 8 -12.84 -16.68 -22.95
N PRO A 9 -13.14 -15.76 -23.91
CA PRO A 9 -12.08 -15.08 -24.66
C PRO A 9 -11.24 -14.22 -23.71
N LEU A 10 -9.92 -14.17 -23.95
CA LEU A 10 -8.99 -13.41 -23.11
C LEU A 10 -9.34 -11.91 -23.01
N SER A 11 -9.88 -11.32 -24.08
CA SER A 11 -10.34 -9.93 -24.08
C SER A 11 -11.42 -9.68 -23.03
N LEU A 12 -12.39 -10.59 -22.89
CA LEU A 12 -13.41 -10.51 -21.85
C LEU A 12 -12.82 -10.67 -20.44
N ALA A 13 -11.91 -11.64 -20.26
CA ALA A 13 -11.22 -11.85 -19.00
C ALA A 13 -10.43 -10.59 -18.56
N TRP A 14 -9.68 -9.97 -19.47
CA TRP A 14 -8.97 -8.72 -19.21
C TRP A 14 -9.90 -7.55 -18.91
N THR A 15 -11.06 -7.46 -19.59
CA THR A 15 -12.05 -6.41 -19.30
C THR A 15 -12.61 -6.56 -17.87
N ILE A 16 -13.04 -7.76 -17.49
CA ILE A 16 -13.60 -8.01 -16.17
C ILE A 16 -12.57 -7.76 -15.08
N TRP A 17 -11.37 -8.29 -15.23
CA TRP A 17 -10.27 -8.09 -14.31
C TRP A 17 -9.83 -6.62 -14.26
N GLY A 18 -9.82 -5.92 -15.39
CA GLY A 18 -9.40 -4.54 -15.53
C GLY A 18 -10.22 -3.57 -14.68
N PHE A 19 -11.52 -3.79 -14.50
CA PHE A 19 -12.34 -3.00 -13.57
C PHE A 19 -11.87 -3.17 -12.12
N GLY A 20 -11.53 -4.38 -11.70
CA GLY A 20 -10.95 -4.61 -10.37
C GLY A 20 -9.58 -3.94 -10.22
N ALA A 21 -8.72 -4.03 -11.26
CA ALA A 21 -7.42 -3.39 -11.28
C ALA A 21 -7.51 -1.85 -11.25
N THR A 22 -8.51 -1.27 -11.92
CA THR A 22 -8.76 0.18 -11.88
C THR A 22 -9.22 0.64 -10.48
N PHE A 23 -10.02 -0.17 -9.78
CA PHE A 23 -10.35 0.11 -8.38
C PHE A 23 -9.10 0.04 -7.49
N TYR A 24 -8.21 -0.91 -7.70
CA TYR A 24 -6.94 -0.99 -6.97
C TYR A 24 -6.01 0.20 -7.25
N LEU A 25 -5.95 0.66 -8.51
CA LEU A 25 -5.27 1.91 -8.90
C LEU A 25 -5.80 3.10 -8.11
N MET A 26 -7.13 3.29 -8.07
CA MET A 26 -7.76 4.37 -7.29
C MET A 26 -7.46 4.26 -5.81
N GLY A 27 -7.35 3.06 -5.26
CA GLY A 27 -6.95 2.83 -3.88
C GLY A 27 -5.55 3.36 -3.56
N PHE A 28 -4.57 3.13 -4.44
CA PHE A 28 -3.22 3.68 -4.29
C PHE A 28 -3.17 5.18 -4.51
N PHE A 29 -3.93 5.71 -5.49
CA PHE A 29 -4.09 7.14 -5.68
C PHE A 29 -4.60 7.81 -4.40
N GLN A 30 -5.70 7.34 -3.83
CA GLN A 30 -6.31 7.91 -2.62
C GLN A 30 -5.42 7.72 -1.36
N ARG A 31 -4.58 6.68 -1.33
CA ARG A 31 -3.63 6.43 -0.23
C ARG A 31 -2.59 7.54 -0.14
N VAL A 32 -2.01 7.93 -1.28
CA VAL A 32 -0.86 8.85 -1.36
C VAL A 32 -1.30 10.31 -1.54
N ALA A 33 -2.54 10.55 -1.97
CA ALA A 33 -3.07 11.88 -2.28
C ALA A 33 -2.79 12.98 -1.21
N PRO A 34 -2.86 12.72 0.11
CA PRO A 34 -2.56 13.75 1.11
C PRO A 34 -1.16 14.35 1.01
N ALA A 35 -0.17 13.60 0.50
CA ALA A 35 1.22 14.04 0.44
C ALA A 35 1.42 15.34 -0.37
N VAL A 36 0.58 15.58 -1.39
CA VAL A 36 0.71 16.72 -2.30
C VAL A 36 -0.25 17.87 -1.97
N MET A 37 -1.06 17.74 -0.91
CA MET A 37 -2.02 18.77 -0.47
C MET A 37 -1.93 19.04 1.04
N THR A 38 -0.76 18.80 1.64
CA THR A 38 -0.53 18.96 3.09
C THR A 38 -0.79 20.37 3.57
N ALA A 39 -0.30 21.38 2.84
CA ALA A 39 -0.46 22.79 3.18
C ALA A 39 -1.94 23.21 3.13
N GLU A 40 -2.65 22.81 2.08
CA GLU A 40 -4.07 23.11 1.90
C GLU A 40 -4.91 22.46 3.02
N LEU A 41 -4.61 21.21 3.38
CA LEU A 41 -5.32 20.52 4.47
C LEU A 41 -5.05 21.16 5.83
N MET A 42 -3.78 21.52 6.10
CA MET A 42 -3.42 22.20 7.35
C MET A 42 -4.08 23.57 7.46
N GLN A 43 -4.14 24.33 6.37
CA GLN A 43 -4.79 25.63 6.34
C GLN A 43 -6.29 25.52 6.52
N GLU A 44 -6.96 24.64 5.76
CA GLU A 44 -8.42 24.49 5.75
C GLU A 44 -8.99 24.07 7.12
N PHE A 45 -8.33 23.11 7.78
CA PHE A 45 -8.80 22.57 9.06
C PHE A 45 -8.03 23.09 10.26
N ASN A 46 -7.15 24.09 10.08
CA ASN A 46 -6.26 24.63 11.12
C ASN A 46 -5.49 23.52 11.89
N LEU A 47 -4.83 22.62 11.14
CA LEU A 47 -4.18 21.45 11.71
C LEU A 47 -2.75 21.74 12.12
N ASN A 48 -2.34 21.07 13.19
CA ASN A 48 -0.94 20.83 13.48
C ASN A 48 -0.44 19.54 12.76
N ALA A 49 0.87 19.27 12.81
CA ALA A 49 1.46 18.10 12.15
C ALA A 49 0.93 16.78 12.70
N THR A 50 0.67 16.68 14.00
CA THR A 50 0.10 15.48 14.62
C THR A 50 -1.27 15.15 14.05
N ALA A 51 -2.15 16.17 13.94
CA ALA A 51 -3.49 15.99 13.39
C ALA A 51 -3.44 15.60 11.90
N LEU A 52 -2.55 16.21 11.12
CA LEU A 52 -2.34 15.85 9.71
C LEU A 52 -1.80 14.41 9.58
N GLY A 53 -0.83 14.02 10.41
CA GLY A 53 -0.30 12.65 10.47
C GLY A 53 -1.39 11.63 10.77
N ASN A 54 -2.27 11.94 11.74
CA ASN A 54 -3.44 11.10 12.02
C ASN A 54 -4.43 11.08 10.84
N LEU A 55 -4.68 12.21 10.17
CA LEU A 55 -5.56 12.26 9.00
C LEU A 55 -5.12 11.25 7.92
N SER A 56 -3.84 11.18 7.67
CA SER A 56 -3.30 10.17 6.75
C SER A 56 -3.38 8.75 7.34
N ALA A 57 -3.07 8.58 8.62
CA ALA A 57 -3.07 7.29 9.30
C ALA A 57 -4.46 6.65 9.43
N PHE A 58 -5.56 7.43 9.46
CA PHE A 58 -6.93 6.88 9.51
C PHE A 58 -7.23 5.94 8.35
N TYR A 59 -6.65 6.18 7.19
CA TYR A 59 -6.67 5.23 6.07
C TYR A 59 -6.04 3.89 6.46
N PHE A 60 -4.88 3.92 7.09
CA PHE A 60 -4.14 2.70 7.44
C PHE A 60 -4.77 1.96 8.62
N TYR A 61 -5.35 2.67 9.61
CA TYR A 61 -6.06 2.03 10.73
C TYR A 61 -7.17 1.09 10.22
N SER A 62 -8.03 1.59 9.34
CA SER A 62 -9.11 0.80 8.77
C SER A 62 -8.61 -0.27 7.78
N TYR A 63 -7.59 0.05 6.99
CA TYR A 63 -6.99 -0.89 6.06
C TYR A 63 -6.43 -2.12 6.79
N VAL A 64 -5.66 -1.92 7.87
CA VAL A 64 -5.12 -3.02 8.70
C VAL A 64 -6.25 -3.83 9.33
N SER A 65 -7.26 -3.18 9.89
CA SER A 65 -8.41 -3.86 10.51
C SER A 65 -9.17 -4.75 9.53
N MET A 66 -9.19 -4.37 8.25
CA MET A 66 -9.89 -5.12 7.20
C MET A 66 -9.07 -6.26 6.57
N GLN A 67 -7.78 -6.43 6.90
CA GLN A 67 -6.94 -7.47 6.28
C GLN A 67 -7.51 -8.89 6.49
N ILE A 68 -7.91 -9.21 7.71
CA ILE A 68 -8.49 -10.51 8.05
C ILE A 68 -9.94 -10.63 7.53
N PRO A 69 -10.85 -9.66 7.79
CA PRO A 69 -12.21 -9.72 7.27
C PRO A 69 -12.30 -9.85 5.74
N THR A 70 -11.39 -9.20 5.02
CA THR A 70 -11.37 -9.21 3.54
C THR A 70 -11.27 -10.62 2.97
N GLY A 71 -10.39 -11.45 3.51
CA GLY A 71 -10.24 -12.83 3.04
C GLY A 71 -11.54 -13.63 3.21
N ILE A 72 -12.20 -13.48 4.36
CA ILE A 72 -13.48 -14.15 4.67
C ILE A 72 -14.59 -13.66 3.73
N LEU A 73 -14.68 -12.34 3.57
CA LEU A 73 -15.71 -11.74 2.71
C LEU A 73 -15.52 -12.13 1.24
N ALA A 74 -14.27 -12.22 0.77
CA ALA A 74 -13.95 -12.64 -0.59
C ALA A 74 -14.49 -14.07 -0.89
N ASP A 75 -14.45 -14.96 0.11
CA ASP A 75 -14.92 -16.33 -0.05
C ASP A 75 -16.46 -16.45 0.05
N ILE A 76 -17.10 -15.61 0.88
CA ILE A 76 -18.54 -15.66 1.12
C ILE A 76 -19.32 -14.90 0.04
N TRP A 77 -18.88 -13.68 -0.30
CA TRP A 77 -19.63 -12.78 -1.19
C TRP A 77 -19.28 -12.91 -2.66
N GLY A 78 -18.10 -13.50 -2.95
CA GLY A 78 -17.50 -13.47 -4.28
C GLY A 78 -16.87 -12.12 -4.64
N PRO A 79 -16.00 -12.11 -5.67
CA PRO A 79 -15.25 -10.90 -6.04
C PRO A 79 -16.12 -9.75 -6.55
N ARG A 80 -17.21 -10.01 -7.28
CA ARG A 80 -18.12 -8.98 -7.80
C ARG A 80 -18.73 -8.13 -6.70
N ARG A 81 -19.41 -8.78 -5.75
CA ARG A 81 -20.08 -8.07 -4.65
C ARG A 81 -19.08 -7.37 -3.74
N LEU A 82 -17.96 -8.04 -3.46
CA LEU A 82 -16.91 -7.51 -2.60
C LEU A 82 -16.28 -6.25 -3.19
N LEU A 83 -15.87 -6.29 -4.47
CA LEU A 83 -15.28 -5.14 -5.16
C LEU A 83 -16.29 -4.00 -5.34
N THR A 84 -17.57 -4.30 -5.61
CA THR A 84 -18.63 -3.28 -5.72
C THR A 84 -18.84 -2.57 -4.40
N ALA A 85 -18.99 -3.32 -3.29
CA ALA A 85 -19.17 -2.74 -1.95
C ALA A 85 -17.93 -1.91 -1.55
N GLY A 86 -16.73 -2.42 -1.82
CA GLY A 86 -15.50 -1.69 -1.60
C GLY A 86 -15.42 -0.40 -2.42
N ALA A 87 -15.69 -0.44 -3.72
CA ALA A 87 -15.66 0.73 -4.58
C ALA A 87 -16.72 1.77 -4.17
N PHE A 88 -17.92 1.32 -3.80
CA PHE A 88 -18.99 2.19 -3.29
C PHE A 88 -18.57 2.90 -1.99
N LEU A 89 -18.09 2.15 -1.00
CA LEU A 89 -17.66 2.72 0.28
C LEU A 89 -16.45 3.64 0.12
N ALA A 90 -15.51 3.31 -0.78
CA ALA A 90 -14.38 4.17 -1.10
C ALA A 90 -14.83 5.48 -1.76
N ALA A 91 -15.80 5.42 -2.66
CA ALA A 91 -16.38 6.61 -3.31
C ALA A 91 -17.12 7.50 -2.30
N VAL A 92 -17.93 6.91 -1.42
CA VAL A 92 -18.59 7.63 -0.32
C VAL A 92 -17.55 8.24 0.61
N GLY A 93 -16.51 7.52 0.97
CA GLY A 93 -15.41 8.04 1.80
C GLY A 93 -14.67 9.19 1.14
N ALA A 94 -14.39 9.11 -0.17
CA ALA A 94 -13.78 10.20 -0.94
C ALA A 94 -14.67 11.42 -1.04
N LEU A 95 -15.99 11.23 -1.20
CA LEU A 95 -16.98 12.29 -1.20
C LEU A 95 -17.04 12.99 0.17
N LEU A 96 -17.11 12.22 1.27
CA LEU A 96 -17.08 12.76 2.63
C LEU A 96 -15.80 13.54 2.90
N PHE A 97 -14.66 13.02 2.47
CA PHE A 97 -13.37 13.71 2.59
C PHE A 97 -13.37 15.04 1.83
N ALA A 98 -13.82 15.05 0.57
CA ALA A 98 -13.86 16.24 -0.26
C ALA A 98 -14.83 17.33 0.26
N MET A 99 -15.97 16.91 0.83
CA MET A 99 -17.01 17.82 1.36
C MET A 99 -16.87 18.08 2.86
N ALA A 100 -15.82 17.57 3.51
CA ALA A 100 -15.67 17.64 4.96
C ALA A 100 -15.76 19.11 5.48
N PRO A 101 -16.73 19.44 6.34
CA PRO A 101 -16.81 20.76 6.97
C PRO A 101 -15.88 20.85 8.20
N THR A 102 -15.52 19.73 8.78
CA THR A 102 -14.61 19.63 9.93
C THR A 102 -13.65 18.46 9.77
N ILE A 103 -12.56 18.46 10.55
CA ILE A 103 -11.56 17.38 10.55
C ILE A 103 -12.17 16.01 10.87
N PHE A 104 -13.23 15.95 11.68
CA PHE A 104 -13.92 14.70 12.01
C PHE A 104 -14.45 13.99 10.76
N TRP A 105 -15.10 14.72 9.85
CA TRP A 105 -15.62 14.17 8.61
C TRP A 105 -14.50 13.77 7.64
N ALA A 106 -13.39 14.52 7.65
CA ALA A 106 -12.20 14.15 6.89
C ALA A 106 -11.57 12.84 7.41
N TYR A 107 -11.47 12.67 8.72
CA TYR A 107 -11.04 11.40 9.34
C TYR A 107 -11.96 10.25 8.97
N LEU A 108 -13.28 10.45 9.07
CA LEU A 108 -14.26 9.42 8.70
C LEU A 108 -14.16 9.05 7.23
N GLY A 109 -14.00 10.03 6.35
CA GLY A 109 -13.79 9.79 4.92
C GLY A 109 -12.54 8.95 4.67
N ARG A 110 -11.41 9.31 5.29
CA ARG A 110 -10.15 8.55 5.20
C ARG A 110 -10.28 7.13 5.74
N PHE A 111 -10.98 6.96 6.86
CA PHE A 111 -11.25 5.65 7.46
C PHE A 111 -12.08 4.76 6.52
N LEU A 112 -13.15 5.30 5.92
CA LEU A 112 -13.96 4.54 4.96
C LEU A 112 -13.16 4.15 3.72
N ILE A 113 -12.37 5.08 3.16
CA ILE A 113 -11.51 4.79 2.00
C ILE A 113 -10.56 3.63 2.30
N GLY A 114 -9.83 3.70 3.44
CA GLY A 114 -8.83 2.70 3.79
C GLY A 114 -9.43 1.29 3.94
N GLY A 115 -10.51 1.17 4.70
CA GLY A 115 -11.19 -0.11 4.90
C GLY A 115 -11.79 -0.67 3.60
N ALA A 116 -12.33 0.20 2.77
CA ALA A 116 -12.91 -0.16 1.48
C ALA A 116 -11.87 -0.64 0.46
N VAL A 117 -10.73 0.02 0.40
CA VAL A 117 -9.65 -0.33 -0.55
C VAL A 117 -8.92 -1.63 -0.15
N ALA A 118 -8.97 -2.03 1.11
CA ALA A 118 -8.37 -3.28 1.57
C ALA A 118 -8.86 -4.51 0.77
N VAL A 119 -10.09 -4.49 0.27
CA VAL A 119 -10.66 -5.60 -0.51
C VAL A 119 -10.19 -5.63 -1.97
N ALA A 120 -9.62 -4.53 -2.49
CA ALA A 120 -9.35 -4.39 -3.91
C ALA A 120 -8.32 -5.41 -4.43
N PHE A 121 -7.20 -5.59 -3.72
CA PHE A 121 -6.16 -6.52 -4.15
C PHE A 121 -6.62 -7.98 -4.07
N VAL A 122 -7.23 -8.38 -2.96
CA VAL A 122 -7.70 -9.75 -2.75
C VAL A 122 -8.80 -10.11 -3.76
N GLY A 123 -9.77 -9.20 -3.95
CA GLY A 123 -10.83 -9.38 -4.95
C GLY A 123 -10.28 -9.50 -6.37
N ASN A 124 -9.24 -8.73 -6.69
CA ASN A 124 -8.60 -8.77 -8.01
C ASN A 124 -7.80 -10.05 -8.25
N LEU A 125 -7.10 -10.57 -7.22
CA LEU A 125 -6.44 -11.87 -7.29
C LEU A 125 -7.46 -13.00 -7.46
N LYS A 126 -8.62 -12.91 -6.81
CA LYS A 126 -9.69 -13.89 -6.98
C LYS A 126 -10.27 -13.85 -8.39
N LEU A 127 -10.51 -12.67 -8.97
CA LEU A 127 -10.86 -12.56 -10.40
C LEU A 127 -9.79 -13.16 -11.30
N ALA A 128 -8.50 -12.95 -10.99
CA ALA A 128 -7.41 -13.55 -11.75
C ALA A 128 -7.45 -15.09 -11.73
N SER A 129 -7.73 -15.70 -10.57
CA SER A 129 -7.82 -17.15 -10.43
C SER A 129 -9.04 -17.77 -11.13
N GLU A 130 -10.16 -17.05 -11.22
CA GLU A 130 -11.41 -17.54 -11.81
C GLU A 130 -11.46 -17.32 -13.34
N TRP A 131 -10.94 -16.18 -13.84
CA TRP A 131 -11.09 -15.75 -15.23
C TRP A 131 -9.91 -16.06 -16.14
N PHE A 132 -8.76 -16.48 -15.56
CA PHE A 132 -7.56 -16.80 -16.33
C PHE A 132 -7.10 -18.23 -16.09
N PRO A 133 -6.52 -18.90 -17.11
CA PRO A 133 -5.81 -20.16 -16.90
C PRO A 133 -4.68 -20.01 -15.89
N ALA A 134 -4.40 -21.02 -15.09
CA ALA A 134 -3.40 -20.99 -14.00
C ALA A 134 -2.00 -20.48 -14.46
N ARG A 135 -1.61 -20.77 -15.71
CA ARG A 135 -0.34 -20.30 -16.31
C ARG A 135 -0.21 -18.77 -16.40
N TYR A 136 -1.34 -18.03 -16.43
CA TYR A 136 -1.34 -16.56 -16.51
C TYR A 136 -1.45 -15.90 -15.13
N PHE A 137 -1.71 -16.65 -14.07
CA PHE A 137 -1.99 -16.09 -12.75
C PHE A 137 -0.87 -15.17 -12.24
N ALA A 138 0.41 -15.60 -12.37
CA ALA A 138 1.55 -14.78 -11.96
C ALA A 138 1.66 -13.46 -12.74
N MET A 139 1.44 -13.51 -14.07
CA MET A 139 1.47 -12.33 -14.94
C MET A 139 0.34 -11.35 -14.57
N VAL A 140 -0.88 -11.85 -14.39
CA VAL A 140 -2.06 -11.04 -14.06
C VAL A 140 -1.92 -10.43 -12.65
N SER A 141 -1.38 -11.18 -11.69
CA SER A 141 -1.07 -10.66 -10.35
C SER A 141 0.00 -9.57 -10.38
N GLY A 142 1.03 -9.73 -11.22
CA GLY A 142 2.04 -8.69 -11.45
C GLY A 142 1.45 -7.43 -12.10
N ALA A 143 0.53 -7.60 -13.05
CA ALA A 143 -0.20 -6.50 -13.66
C ALA A 143 -1.04 -5.72 -12.62
N ALA A 144 -1.65 -6.40 -11.63
CA ALA A 144 -2.36 -5.72 -10.54
C ALA A 144 -1.43 -4.78 -9.77
N LEU A 145 -0.23 -5.23 -9.40
CA LEU A 145 0.76 -4.38 -8.72
C LEU A 145 1.17 -3.19 -9.57
N PHE A 146 1.35 -3.38 -10.89
CA PHE A 146 1.62 -2.29 -11.83
C PHE A 146 0.52 -1.22 -11.81
N PHE A 147 -0.75 -1.61 -11.82
CA PHE A 147 -1.87 -0.67 -11.69
C PHE A 147 -1.82 0.11 -10.38
N GLY A 148 -1.45 -0.53 -9.27
CA GLY A 148 -1.24 0.17 -8.00
C GLY A 148 -0.16 1.25 -8.10
N ILE A 149 0.99 0.94 -8.75
CA ILE A 149 2.08 1.90 -8.97
C ILE A 149 1.60 3.08 -9.81
N VAL A 150 0.91 2.82 -10.91
CA VAL A 150 0.32 3.86 -11.75
C VAL A 150 -0.55 4.79 -10.92
N GLY A 151 -1.40 4.25 -10.03
CA GLY A 151 -2.22 5.05 -9.11
C GLY A 151 -1.39 5.95 -8.19
N ALA A 152 -0.31 5.42 -7.62
CA ALA A 152 0.61 6.20 -6.76
C ALA A 152 1.33 7.32 -7.53
N VAL A 153 1.73 7.08 -8.78
CA VAL A 153 2.34 8.09 -9.66
C VAL A 153 1.35 9.20 -10.00
N PHE A 154 0.10 8.85 -10.33
CA PHE A 154 -0.95 9.84 -10.59
C PHE A 154 -1.28 10.69 -9.33
N ALA A 155 -1.09 10.15 -8.13
CA ALA A 155 -1.23 10.90 -6.87
C ALA A 155 -0.05 11.87 -6.60
N GLY A 156 1.01 11.83 -7.39
CA GLY A 156 2.15 12.75 -7.31
C GLY A 156 1.94 14.03 -8.11
N THR A 157 2.82 14.26 -9.08
CA THR A 157 2.80 15.48 -9.92
C THR A 157 1.47 15.73 -10.63
N PRO A 158 0.82 14.74 -11.28
CA PRO A 158 -0.47 14.98 -11.94
C PRO A 158 -1.53 15.51 -10.97
N LEU A 159 -1.65 14.88 -9.79
CA LEU A 159 -2.59 15.35 -8.78
C LEU A 159 -2.23 16.74 -8.28
N ARG A 160 -0.94 17.06 -8.05
CA ARG A 160 -0.52 18.39 -7.61
C ARG A 160 -0.92 19.48 -8.61
N ILE A 161 -0.77 19.22 -9.92
CA ILE A 161 -1.20 20.14 -10.98
C ILE A 161 -2.71 20.39 -10.88
N LEU A 162 -3.51 19.34 -10.71
CA LEU A 162 -4.97 19.46 -10.57
C LEU A 162 -5.35 20.23 -9.30
N VAL A 163 -4.68 19.98 -8.19
CA VAL A 163 -4.91 20.69 -6.91
C VAL A 163 -4.62 22.17 -7.04
N VAL A 164 -3.55 22.56 -7.74
CA VAL A 164 -3.21 23.97 -7.99
C VAL A 164 -4.24 24.62 -8.92
N ALA A 165 -4.70 23.93 -9.96
CA ALA A 165 -5.61 24.48 -10.96
C ALA A 165 -7.07 24.58 -10.48
N PHE A 166 -7.55 23.58 -9.75
CA PHE A 166 -8.98 23.43 -9.42
C PHE A 166 -9.28 23.47 -7.90
N GLY A 167 -8.23 23.47 -7.07
CA GLY A 167 -8.35 23.31 -5.63
C GLY A 167 -8.48 21.84 -5.21
N TRP A 168 -8.07 21.54 -3.98
CA TRP A 168 -8.04 20.16 -3.48
C TRP A 168 -9.43 19.53 -3.34
N ARG A 169 -10.46 20.32 -2.94
CA ARG A 169 -11.83 19.82 -2.78
C ARG A 169 -12.44 19.36 -4.11
N ASN A 170 -12.36 20.20 -5.16
CA ASN A 170 -12.89 19.83 -6.48
C ASN A 170 -12.14 18.63 -7.08
N THR A 171 -10.84 18.56 -6.86
CA THR A 171 -10.02 17.43 -7.31
C THR A 171 -10.42 16.13 -6.59
N MET A 172 -10.69 16.18 -5.29
CA MET A 172 -11.17 15.02 -4.54
C MET A 172 -12.62 14.67 -4.88
N LEU A 173 -13.49 15.63 -5.20
CA LEU A 173 -14.83 15.39 -5.74
C LEU A 173 -14.77 14.64 -7.08
N ALA A 174 -13.88 15.06 -7.98
CA ALA A 174 -13.65 14.35 -9.24
C ALA A 174 -13.16 12.91 -8.99
N SER A 175 -12.25 12.71 -8.02
CA SER A 175 -11.81 11.38 -7.61
C SER A 175 -12.96 10.51 -7.08
N ALA A 176 -13.87 11.09 -6.28
CA ALA A 176 -15.05 10.39 -5.80
C ALA A 176 -15.98 9.99 -6.97
N ALA A 177 -16.23 10.91 -7.90
CA ALA A 177 -17.06 10.64 -9.10
C ALA A 177 -16.46 9.50 -9.95
N VAL A 178 -15.14 9.53 -10.20
CA VAL A 178 -14.45 8.45 -10.91
C VAL A 178 -14.58 7.12 -10.17
N THR A 179 -14.47 7.12 -8.84
CA THR A 179 -14.62 5.91 -8.03
C THR A 179 -16.06 5.37 -8.07
N PHE A 180 -17.08 6.25 -8.11
CA PHE A 180 -18.49 5.85 -8.34
C PHE A 180 -18.69 5.24 -9.73
N MET A 181 -18.09 5.80 -10.78
CA MET A 181 -18.13 5.21 -12.13
C MET A 181 -17.50 3.82 -12.16
N ILE A 182 -16.37 3.65 -11.47
CA ILE A 182 -15.72 2.32 -11.33
C ILE A 182 -16.66 1.36 -10.59
N CYS A 183 -17.31 1.79 -9.50
CA CYS A 183 -18.29 0.99 -8.78
C CYS A 183 -19.43 0.51 -9.70
N ALA A 184 -20.01 1.42 -10.48
CA ALA A 184 -21.05 1.08 -11.45
C ALA A 184 -20.53 0.09 -12.51
N GLY A 185 -19.33 0.31 -13.04
CA GLY A 185 -18.68 -0.59 -14.00
C GLY A 185 -18.41 -1.98 -13.42
N VAL A 186 -17.93 -2.07 -12.18
CA VAL A 186 -17.74 -3.35 -11.48
C VAL A 186 -19.07 -4.07 -11.33
N TRP A 187 -20.12 -3.39 -10.90
CA TRP A 187 -21.45 -4.01 -10.73
C TRP A 187 -22.04 -4.54 -12.02
N VAL A 188 -21.93 -3.79 -13.11
CA VAL A 188 -22.53 -4.13 -14.40
C VAL A 188 -21.73 -5.17 -15.17
N ILE A 189 -20.40 -5.04 -15.20
CA ILE A 189 -19.52 -5.80 -16.10
C ILE A 189 -18.91 -7.01 -15.44
N VAL A 190 -18.44 -6.88 -14.17
CA VAL A 190 -17.75 -7.97 -13.46
C VAL A 190 -18.74 -9.09 -13.13
N ARG A 191 -18.26 -10.31 -13.26
CA ARG A 191 -18.96 -11.54 -12.81
C ARG A 191 -17.98 -12.36 -11.98
N ASP A 192 -18.52 -13.15 -11.07
CA ASP A 192 -17.69 -13.92 -10.14
C ASP A 192 -16.89 -15.00 -10.86
N TYR A 193 -17.49 -15.68 -11.85
CA TYR A 193 -16.86 -16.75 -12.62
C TYR A 193 -17.42 -16.83 -14.06
N PRO A 194 -16.70 -17.47 -15.00
CA PRO A 194 -17.09 -17.56 -16.40
C PRO A 194 -18.45 -18.20 -16.65
N GLY A 195 -18.83 -19.18 -15.83
CA GLY A 195 -20.13 -19.89 -15.95
C GLY A 195 -21.35 -18.96 -15.87
N GLU A 196 -21.29 -17.82 -15.17
CA GLU A 196 -22.37 -16.82 -15.15
C GLU A 196 -22.62 -16.17 -16.52
N LYS A 197 -21.66 -16.28 -17.43
CA LYS A 197 -21.78 -15.81 -18.83
C LYS A 197 -21.89 -16.96 -19.87
N GLY A 198 -22.08 -18.21 -19.39
CA GLY A 198 -22.24 -19.38 -20.24
C GLY A 198 -20.93 -19.98 -20.77
N TYR A 199 -19.78 -19.61 -20.20
CA TYR A 199 -18.48 -20.18 -20.54
C TYR A 199 -18.07 -21.30 -19.60
N ALA A 200 -17.13 -22.13 -20.00
CA ALA A 200 -16.53 -23.14 -19.13
C ALA A 200 -15.61 -22.49 -18.08
N ASP A 201 -15.74 -22.89 -16.84
CA ASP A 201 -14.87 -22.45 -15.75
C ASP A 201 -13.47 -23.09 -15.91
N PHE A 202 -12.43 -22.37 -15.40
CA PHE A 202 -11.06 -22.87 -15.36
C PHE A 202 -10.77 -23.70 -14.11
N THR A 203 -11.57 -23.53 -13.07
CA THR A 203 -11.46 -24.23 -11.79
C THR A 203 -12.75 -24.96 -11.48
N ASP A 204 -12.64 -26.18 -10.92
CA ASP A 204 -13.82 -26.87 -10.34
C ASP A 204 -14.25 -26.14 -9.04
N ALA A 205 -14.87 -24.97 -9.23
CA ALA A 205 -15.26 -24.06 -8.14
C ALA A 205 -16.25 -24.69 -7.14
N ALA A 206 -16.94 -25.76 -7.52
CA ALA A 206 -17.85 -26.50 -6.63
C ALA A 206 -17.11 -27.19 -5.47
N ALA A 207 -15.88 -27.63 -5.67
CA ALA A 207 -15.11 -28.36 -4.66
C ALA A 207 -14.49 -27.44 -3.57
N THR A 208 -14.29 -26.14 -3.87
CA THR A 208 -13.58 -25.21 -2.97
C THR A 208 -14.52 -24.34 -2.11
N ARG A 209 -15.81 -24.27 -2.43
CA ARG A 209 -16.79 -23.36 -1.81
C ARG A 209 -17.31 -23.76 -0.42
N GLY A 210 -16.90 -24.89 0.15
CA GLY A 210 -17.63 -25.48 1.30
C GLY A 210 -16.95 -25.47 2.67
N ASN A 211 -15.69 -25.11 2.82
CA ASN A 211 -14.99 -25.61 4.02
C ASN A 211 -14.14 -24.62 4.86
N ASN A 212 -14.35 -23.31 4.75
CA ASN A 212 -13.65 -22.34 5.61
C ASN A 212 -14.57 -21.78 6.71
N SER A 213 -14.69 -22.49 7.83
CA SER A 213 -15.38 -21.94 9.00
C SER A 213 -14.53 -20.85 9.65
N ARG A 214 -15.16 -19.78 10.20
CA ARG A 214 -14.51 -18.71 10.98
C ARG A 214 -13.56 -19.27 12.04
N GLN A 215 -13.90 -20.39 12.66
CA GLN A 215 -13.07 -21.07 13.67
C GLN A 215 -11.72 -21.53 13.12
N ARG A 216 -11.64 -21.97 11.86
CA ARG A 216 -10.35 -22.34 11.23
C ARG A 216 -9.44 -21.15 10.98
N ILE A 217 -9.99 -19.97 10.65
CA ILE A 217 -9.18 -18.76 10.40
C ILE A 217 -8.56 -18.26 11.72
N PHE A 218 -9.34 -18.15 12.80
CA PHE A 218 -8.80 -17.77 14.10
C PHE A 218 -7.79 -18.79 14.65
N ALA A 219 -8.07 -20.08 14.50
CA ALA A 219 -7.13 -21.14 14.86
C ALA A 219 -5.83 -21.02 14.03
N GLY A 220 -5.93 -20.74 12.72
CA GLY A 220 -4.78 -20.52 11.87
C GLY A 220 -3.93 -19.30 12.28
N ILE A 221 -4.56 -18.19 12.70
CA ILE A 221 -3.83 -17.02 13.20
C ILE A 221 -3.07 -17.38 14.48
N VAL A 222 -3.71 -18.03 15.44
CA VAL A 222 -3.04 -18.48 16.68
C VAL A 222 -1.89 -19.44 16.36
N GLU A 223 -2.08 -20.31 15.38
CA GLU A 223 -1.08 -21.30 14.97
C GLU A 223 0.14 -20.64 14.32
N VAL A 224 -0.04 -19.70 13.36
CA VAL A 224 1.11 -19.02 12.73
C VAL A 224 1.91 -18.20 13.73
N LEU A 225 1.31 -17.69 14.80
CA LEU A 225 1.99 -16.97 15.86
C LEU A 225 2.87 -17.85 16.75
N ARG A 226 2.82 -19.17 16.64
CA ARG A 226 3.73 -20.10 17.33
C ARG A 226 5.10 -20.19 16.64
N TYR A 227 5.21 -19.76 15.38
CA TYR A 227 6.47 -19.80 14.65
C TYR A 227 7.31 -18.54 14.91
N PRO A 228 8.56 -18.64 15.39
CA PRO A 228 9.38 -17.47 15.73
C PRO A 228 9.61 -16.51 14.58
N ASN A 229 9.81 -17.03 13.36
CA ASN A 229 9.98 -16.18 12.18
C ASN A 229 8.75 -15.30 11.89
N THR A 230 7.55 -15.73 12.26
CA THR A 230 6.32 -14.94 12.07
C THR A 230 6.39 -13.61 12.81
N TRP A 231 6.82 -13.61 14.07
CA TRP A 231 6.96 -12.39 14.87
C TRP A 231 8.04 -11.46 14.34
N LEU A 232 9.19 -12.02 13.98
CA LEU A 232 10.29 -11.25 13.41
C LEU A 232 9.86 -10.62 12.09
N LEU A 233 9.27 -11.42 11.18
CA LEU A 233 8.81 -10.96 9.88
C LEU A 233 7.53 -10.12 9.94
N PHE A 234 6.83 -10.07 11.07
CA PHE A 234 5.77 -9.08 11.33
C PHE A 234 6.37 -7.68 11.59
N VAL A 235 7.41 -7.58 12.41
CA VAL A 235 8.00 -6.29 12.81
C VAL A 235 8.94 -5.72 11.76
N ILE A 236 9.80 -6.57 11.15
CA ILE A 236 10.87 -6.17 10.24
C ILE A 236 10.35 -5.35 9.04
N PRO A 237 9.35 -5.80 8.28
CA PRO A 237 8.90 -5.08 7.10
C PRO A 237 8.27 -3.73 7.43
N GLY A 238 7.66 -3.58 8.61
CA GLY A 238 7.08 -2.32 9.08
C GLY A 238 8.10 -1.19 9.17
N GLY A 239 9.34 -1.49 9.57
CA GLY A 239 10.41 -0.50 9.66
C GLY A 239 10.77 0.11 8.30
N LEU A 240 10.86 -0.71 7.25
CA LEU A 240 11.26 -0.22 5.93
C LEU A 240 10.09 0.42 5.17
N VAL A 241 8.93 -0.23 5.15
CA VAL A 241 7.72 0.34 4.52
C VAL A 241 7.23 1.56 5.28
N GLY A 242 7.46 1.58 6.59
CA GLY A 242 7.24 2.76 7.42
C GLY A 242 8.04 3.95 6.93
N CYS A 243 9.34 3.79 6.63
CA CYS A 243 10.14 4.85 6.03
C CYS A 243 9.57 5.29 4.67
N VAL A 244 9.35 4.34 3.76
CA VAL A 244 8.89 4.64 2.39
C VAL A 244 7.54 5.36 2.39
N LEU A 245 6.55 4.85 3.12
CA LEU A 245 5.20 5.41 3.10
C LEU A 245 5.01 6.58 4.07
N THR A 246 5.84 6.73 5.10
CA THR A 246 5.82 7.95 5.92
C THR A 246 6.42 9.12 5.17
N PHE A 247 7.54 8.91 4.52
CA PHE A 247 8.13 9.91 3.63
C PHE A 247 7.29 10.05 2.34
N GLY A 248 7.18 9.00 1.54
CA GLY A 248 6.53 9.01 0.24
C GLY A 248 5.01 9.24 0.27
N GLY A 249 4.34 8.87 1.36
CA GLY A 249 2.89 8.99 1.52
C GLY A 249 2.41 10.26 2.22
N LEU A 250 3.30 11.04 2.88
CA LEU A 250 2.89 12.24 3.60
C LEU A 250 3.99 13.31 3.71
N TRP A 251 5.13 13.03 4.38
CA TRP A 251 6.07 14.04 4.84
C TRP A 251 7.17 14.40 3.83
N GLY A 252 7.36 13.63 2.77
CA GLY A 252 8.44 13.83 1.79
C GLY A 252 8.26 15.10 0.96
N VAL A 253 7.05 15.36 0.46
CA VAL A 253 6.79 16.54 -0.37
C VAL A 253 7.00 17.84 0.42
N PRO A 254 6.38 18.04 1.61
CA PRO A 254 6.63 19.25 2.40
C PRO A 254 8.09 19.36 2.85
N TYR A 255 8.77 18.26 3.22
CA TYR A 255 10.20 18.28 3.55
C TYR A 255 11.05 18.77 2.37
N LEU A 256 10.86 18.20 1.18
CA LEU A 256 11.63 18.57 -0.02
C LEU A 256 11.36 20.01 -0.45
N SER A 257 10.11 20.47 -0.33
CA SER A 257 9.75 21.86 -0.69
C SER A 257 10.35 22.86 0.28
N THR A 258 10.33 22.58 1.59
CA THR A 258 10.78 23.54 2.61
C THR A 258 12.31 23.57 2.72
N HIS A 259 12.99 22.41 2.72
CA HIS A 259 14.42 22.34 3.05
C HIS A 259 15.35 22.21 1.85
N HIS A 260 14.82 21.86 0.68
CA HIS A 260 15.58 21.87 -0.57
C HIS A 260 15.10 22.96 -1.54
N ASN A 261 14.20 23.86 -1.10
CA ASN A 261 13.65 24.98 -1.88
C ASN A 261 13.08 24.56 -3.24
N LEU A 262 12.48 23.36 -3.30
CA LEU A 262 11.90 22.82 -4.53
C LEU A 262 10.47 23.29 -4.70
N PRO A 263 10.04 23.67 -5.92
CA PRO A 263 8.62 23.78 -6.24
C PRO A 263 7.90 22.48 -5.85
N THR A 264 6.68 22.58 -5.29
CA THR A 264 5.92 21.41 -4.81
C THR A 264 5.71 20.36 -5.90
N THR A 265 5.61 20.76 -7.17
CA THR A 265 5.53 19.85 -8.31
C THR A 265 6.80 19.02 -8.51
N GLN A 266 7.99 19.63 -8.36
CA GLN A 266 9.26 18.94 -8.43
C GLN A 266 9.48 18.02 -7.22
N ALA A 267 9.11 18.48 -6.02
CA ALA A 267 9.13 17.67 -4.81
C ALA A 267 8.21 16.44 -4.97
N ALA A 268 7.01 16.61 -5.53
CA ALA A 268 6.10 15.51 -5.83
C ALA A 268 6.66 14.56 -6.89
N ALA A 269 7.39 15.05 -7.89
CA ALA A 269 8.03 14.22 -8.91
C ALA A 269 9.14 13.34 -8.31
N LEU A 270 10.01 13.90 -7.46
CA LEU A 270 11.04 13.14 -6.75
C LEU A 270 10.43 12.08 -5.81
N ASN A 271 9.37 12.46 -5.12
CA ASN A 271 8.63 11.55 -4.26
C ASN A 271 7.99 10.39 -5.04
N SER A 272 7.44 10.68 -6.24
CA SER A 272 6.92 9.64 -7.13
C SER A 272 8.03 8.74 -7.66
N ALA A 273 9.21 9.27 -7.98
CA ALA A 273 10.36 8.48 -8.41
C ALA A 273 10.82 7.47 -7.34
N LEU A 274 10.82 7.87 -6.06
CA LEU A 274 11.05 6.95 -4.93
C LEU A 274 10.05 5.78 -4.94
N LEU A 275 8.74 6.07 -5.09
CA LEU A 275 7.69 5.05 -5.07
C LEU A 275 7.76 4.11 -6.28
N VAL A 276 8.06 4.65 -7.46
CA VAL A 276 8.26 3.84 -8.69
C VAL A 276 9.48 2.94 -8.53
N ALA A 277 10.59 3.47 -8.04
CA ALA A 277 11.79 2.69 -7.80
C ALA A 277 11.55 1.57 -6.78
N TRP A 278 10.82 1.86 -5.70
CA TRP A 278 10.39 0.87 -4.72
C TRP A 278 9.64 -0.29 -5.36
N ALA A 279 8.70 0.02 -6.24
CA ALA A 279 7.89 -0.96 -6.92
C ALA A 279 8.68 -1.82 -7.92
N ILE A 280 9.65 -1.22 -8.63
CA ILE A 280 10.55 -1.95 -9.54
C ILE A 280 11.51 -2.85 -8.76
N GLY A 281 11.98 -2.41 -7.60
CA GLY A 281 12.88 -3.18 -6.74
C GLY A 281 12.26 -4.50 -6.28
N GLY A 282 10.95 -4.54 -6.02
CA GLY A 282 10.27 -5.75 -5.53
C GLY A 282 10.52 -6.98 -6.40
N PRO A 283 10.10 -7.02 -7.66
CA PRO A 283 10.32 -8.16 -8.55
C PRO A 283 11.80 -8.53 -8.73
N ILE A 284 12.70 -7.54 -8.73
CA ILE A 284 14.13 -7.76 -8.92
C ILE A 284 14.74 -8.45 -7.69
N PHE A 285 14.48 -7.95 -6.48
CA PHE A 285 14.96 -8.58 -5.24
C PHE A 285 14.32 -9.95 -5.02
N GLY A 286 13.02 -10.10 -5.31
CA GLY A 286 12.34 -11.39 -5.26
C GLY A 286 12.99 -12.42 -6.19
N GLY A 287 13.13 -12.08 -7.47
CA GLY A 287 13.75 -12.95 -8.47
C GLY A 287 15.22 -13.28 -8.18
N LEU A 288 15.98 -12.30 -7.65
CA LEU A 288 17.36 -12.53 -7.23
C LEU A 288 17.43 -13.52 -6.06
N SER A 289 16.55 -13.37 -5.07
CA SER A 289 16.44 -14.28 -3.93
C SER A 289 16.09 -15.70 -4.36
N ASP A 290 15.16 -15.85 -5.31
CA ASP A 290 14.77 -17.14 -5.87
C ASP A 290 15.94 -17.81 -6.62
N ARG A 291 16.68 -17.06 -7.44
CA ARG A 291 17.84 -17.57 -8.20
C ARG A 291 19.00 -18.01 -7.31
N ILE A 292 19.26 -17.28 -6.22
CA ILE A 292 20.34 -17.59 -5.27
C ILE A 292 19.92 -18.72 -4.32
N GLY A 293 18.61 -18.97 -4.17
CA GLY A 293 18.08 -19.98 -3.27
C GLY A 293 18.22 -19.61 -1.79
N ARG A 294 18.31 -18.33 -1.46
CA ARG A 294 18.46 -17.82 -0.08
C ARG A 294 17.65 -16.55 0.12
N ARG A 295 16.90 -16.48 1.21
CA ARG A 295 16.07 -15.32 1.56
C ARG A 295 16.82 -14.26 2.35
N LYS A 296 17.44 -14.68 3.45
CA LYS A 296 18.05 -13.79 4.44
C LYS A 296 19.19 -12.92 3.88
N PRO A 297 20.20 -13.42 3.13
CA PRO A 297 21.30 -12.60 2.65
C PRO A 297 20.84 -11.48 1.70
N ILE A 298 19.92 -11.79 0.79
CA ILE A 298 19.41 -10.83 -0.19
C ILE A 298 18.53 -9.78 0.49
N TYR A 299 17.69 -10.22 1.42
CA TYR A 299 16.87 -9.31 2.22
C TYR A 299 17.76 -8.38 3.07
N PHE A 300 18.78 -8.93 3.71
CA PHE A 300 19.75 -8.17 4.51
C PHE A 300 20.50 -7.13 3.67
N PHE A 301 20.99 -7.52 2.48
CA PHE A 301 21.68 -6.61 1.58
C PHE A 301 20.78 -5.42 1.16
N GLY A 302 19.57 -5.69 0.64
CA GLY A 302 18.64 -4.65 0.23
C GLY A 302 18.22 -3.76 1.40
N TYR A 303 17.99 -4.35 2.56
CA TYR A 303 17.62 -3.62 3.77
C TYR A 303 18.74 -2.68 4.25
N THR A 304 19.98 -3.16 4.28
CA THR A 304 21.16 -2.36 4.66
C THR A 304 21.35 -1.19 3.70
N LEU A 305 21.25 -1.45 2.38
CA LEU A 305 21.37 -0.40 1.37
C LEU A 305 20.29 0.68 1.54
N ALA A 306 19.05 0.26 1.85
CA ALA A 306 17.96 1.19 2.10
C ALA A 306 18.19 2.02 3.38
N VAL A 307 18.63 1.41 4.47
CA VAL A 307 18.94 2.12 5.73
C VAL A 307 20.05 3.14 5.53
N ILE A 308 21.13 2.79 4.81
CA ILE A 308 22.20 3.72 4.46
C ILE A 308 21.64 4.87 3.63
N GLY A 309 20.84 4.59 2.61
CA GLY A 309 20.23 5.62 1.75
C GLY A 309 19.35 6.57 2.55
N TRP A 310 18.46 6.05 3.40
CA TRP A 310 17.64 6.88 4.29
C TRP A 310 18.49 7.72 5.24
N SER A 311 19.56 7.16 5.83
CA SER A 311 20.47 7.90 6.72
C SER A 311 21.12 9.09 6.00
N ILE A 312 21.56 8.90 4.76
CA ILE A 312 22.18 9.97 3.95
C ILE A 312 21.13 11.04 3.61
N ILE A 313 19.95 10.65 3.08
CA ILE A 313 18.89 11.58 2.66
C ILE A 313 18.43 12.46 3.81
N LEU A 314 18.26 11.89 4.99
CA LEU A 314 17.63 12.57 6.13
C LEU A 314 18.61 13.41 6.96
N PHE A 315 19.88 13.03 7.03
CA PHE A 315 20.84 13.64 7.96
C PHE A 315 21.98 14.42 7.32
N ILE A 316 22.30 14.19 6.03
CA ILE A 316 23.29 15.00 5.34
C ILE A 316 22.61 16.26 4.78
N PRO A 317 23.01 17.46 5.24
CA PRO A 317 22.44 18.71 4.75
C PRO A 317 22.96 19.07 3.35
N ASN A 318 22.20 19.91 2.64
CA ASN A 318 22.60 20.54 1.38
C ASN A 318 23.04 19.57 0.27
N LEU A 319 22.39 18.40 0.19
CA LEU A 319 22.63 17.48 -0.91
C LEU A 319 22.28 18.16 -2.26
N PRO A 320 23.16 18.11 -3.27
CA PRO A 320 22.83 18.54 -4.62
C PRO A 320 21.60 17.80 -5.15
N ILE A 321 20.72 18.49 -5.86
CA ILE A 321 19.41 17.96 -6.27
C ILE A 321 19.51 16.65 -7.05
N PHE A 322 20.48 16.51 -7.95
CA PHE A 322 20.65 15.28 -8.72
C PHE A 322 21.17 14.12 -7.86
N LEU A 323 22.00 14.39 -6.84
CA LEU A 323 22.43 13.37 -5.89
C LEU A 323 21.28 12.94 -4.98
N LEU A 324 20.48 13.90 -4.50
CA LEU A 324 19.26 13.62 -3.73
C LEU A 324 18.28 12.77 -4.55
N ALA A 325 18.06 13.10 -5.83
CA ALA A 325 17.22 12.34 -6.73
C ALA A 325 17.73 10.90 -6.91
N ALA A 326 19.03 10.75 -7.16
CA ALA A 326 19.65 9.43 -7.30
C ALA A 326 19.54 8.61 -6.00
N LEU A 327 19.76 9.22 -4.84
CA LEU A 327 19.63 8.58 -3.54
C LEU A 327 18.19 8.14 -3.27
N LEU A 328 17.20 9.00 -3.58
CA LEU A 328 15.78 8.62 -3.45
C LEU A 328 15.42 7.42 -4.32
N VAL A 329 15.88 7.38 -5.57
CA VAL A 329 15.67 6.25 -6.48
C VAL A 329 16.36 4.99 -5.96
N ILE A 330 17.63 5.06 -5.57
CA ILE A 330 18.39 3.90 -5.05
C ILE A 330 17.77 3.38 -3.75
N THR A 331 17.40 4.28 -2.85
CA THR A 331 16.77 3.93 -1.57
C THR A 331 15.39 3.31 -1.77
N GLY A 332 14.59 3.89 -2.68
CA GLY A 332 13.32 3.31 -3.08
C GLY A 332 13.50 1.90 -3.64
N PHE A 333 14.38 1.75 -4.62
CA PHE A 333 14.70 0.46 -5.23
C PHE A 333 15.15 -0.58 -4.20
N ALA A 334 16.09 -0.23 -3.33
CA ALA A 334 16.58 -1.10 -2.27
C ALA A 334 15.46 -1.51 -1.29
N SER A 335 14.53 -0.58 -0.98
CA SER A 335 13.37 -0.85 -0.15
C SER A 335 12.41 -1.89 -0.76
N GLY A 336 12.50 -2.18 -2.06
CA GLY A 336 11.77 -3.26 -2.73
C GLY A 336 12.10 -4.65 -2.21
N CYS A 337 13.23 -4.83 -1.51
CA CYS A 337 13.60 -6.10 -0.87
C CYS A 337 12.55 -6.62 0.12
N ILE A 338 11.62 -5.76 0.56
CA ILE A 338 10.49 -6.11 1.43
C ILE A 338 9.65 -7.28 0.89
N ILE A 339 9.58 -7.46 -0.43
CA ILE A 339 8.79 -8.55 -1.04
C ILE A 339 9.26 -9.91 -0.56
N ILE A 340 10.55 -10.03 -0.21
CA ILE A 340 11.14 -11.27 0.31
C ILE A 340 10.47 -11.68 1.62
N SER A 341 10.00 -10.73 2.45
CA SER A 341 9.35 -11.05 3.72
C SER A 341 8.14 -11.97 3.57
N PHE A 342 7.37 -11.82 2.48
CA PHE A 342 6.19 -12.66 2.22
C PHE A 342 6.58 -14.09 1.85
N ALA A 343 7.56 -14.26 0.96
CA ALA A 343 8.07 -15.59 0.60
C ALA A 343 8.73 -16.26 1.80
N PHE A 344 9.56 -15.53 2.54
CA PHE A 344 10.26 -15.99 3.72
C PHE A 344 9.29 -16.45 4.82
N ALA A 345 8.22 -15.67 5.07
CA ALA A 345 7.19 -16.03 6.04
C ALA A 345 6.40 -17.25 5.60
N LYS A 346 5.99 -17.31 4.32
CA LYS A 346 5.30 -18.47 3.75
C LYS A 346 6.10 -19.75 3.93
N GLU A 347 7.41 -19.72 3.69
CA GLU A 347 8.31 -20.87 3.82
C GLU A 347 8.56 -21.26 5.28
N SER A 348 8.33 -20.34 6.24
CA SER A 348 8.54 -20.54 7.67
C SER A 348 7.39 -21.25 8.39
N VAL A 349 6.30 -21.56 7.69
CA VAL A 349 5.12 -22.24 8.24
C VAL A 349 4.67 -23.36 7.30
N PRO A 350 3.86 -24.35 7.77
CA PRO A 350 3.26 -25.37 6.90
C PRO A 350 2.42 -24.75 5.77
N ALA A 351 2.34 -25.46 4.63
CA ALA A 351 1.72 -24.95 3.41
C ALA A 351 0.24 -24.53 3.57
N ASN A 352 -0.51 -25.22 4.43
CA ASN A 352 -1.91 -24.89 4.74
C ASN A 352 -2.09 -23.54 5.47
N LEU A 353 -1.02 -22.99 6.07
CA LEU A 353 -1.02 -21.70 6.79
C LEU A 353 -0.46 -20.55 5.95
N ALA A 354 0.00 -20.80 4.73
CA ALA A 354 0.68 -19.82 3.88
C ALA A 354 -0.16 -18.54 3.62
N GLY A 355 -1.46 -18.68 3.42
CA GLY A 355 -2.37 -17.53 3.26
C GLY A 355 -2.51 -16.71 4.54
N THR A 356 -2.67 -17.39 5.67
CA THR A 356 -2.83 -16.76 6.99
C THR A 356 -1.58 -15.99 7.39
N VAL A 357 -0.38 -16.59 7.25
CA VAL A 357 0.87 -15.91 7.59
C VAL A 357 1.10 -14.67 6.72
N ASN A 358 0.80 -14.73 5.42
CA ASN A 358 0.93 -13.57 4.55
C ASN A 358 -0.02 -12.42 4.95
N GLY A 359 -1.23 -12.72 5.42
CA GLY A 359 -2.13 -11.73 6.00
C GLY A 359 -1.53 -11.06 7.25
N VAL A 360 -0.97 -11.85 8.16
CA VAL A 360 -0.30 -11.36 9.37
C VAL A 360 0.91 -10.48 9.01
N ILE A 361 1.75 -10.92 8.08
CA ILE A 361 2.90 -10.13 7.62
C ILE A 361 2.45 -8.82 6.98
N ASN A 362 1.40 -8.82 6.17
CA ASN A 362 0.88 -7.60 5.58
C ASN A 362 0.36 -6.60 6.61
N MET A 363 -0.23 -7.07 7.71
CA MET A 363 -0.55 -6.19 8.86
C MET A 363 0.71 -5.54 9.42
N GLY A 364 1.79 -6.31 9.58
CA GLY A 364 3.10 -5.81 10.01
C GLY A 364 3.69 -4.78 9.04
N VAL A 365 3.64 -5.05 7.75
CA VAL A 365 4.04 -4.11 6.68
C VAL A 365 3.35 -2.76 6.83
N ILE A 366 2.04 -2.77 7.00
CA ILE A 366 1.23 -1.53 7.07
C ILE A 366 1.28 -0.89 8.46
N SER A 367 1.67 -1.60 9.51
CA SER A 367 1.86 -1.01 10.84
C SER A 367 2.90 0.12 10.82
N GLY A 368 3.90 0.04 9.93
CA GLY A 368 4.94 1.06 9.76
C GLY A 368 4.36 2.46 9.53
N PRO A 369 3.73 2.73 8.38
CA PRO A 369 3.15 4.06 8.12
C PRO A 369 2.00 4.40 9.09
N THR A 370 1.27 3.40 9.58
CA THR A 370 0.18 3.57 10.57
C THR A 370 0.66 4.27 11.84
N LEU A 371 1.83 3.89 12.34
CA LEU A 371 2.41 4.42 13.56
C LEU A 371 3.34 5.61 13.29
N LEU A 372 4.15 5.54 12.23
CA LEU A 372 5.19 6.54 11.98
C LEU A 372 4.64 7.86 11.41
N GLN A 373 3.56 7.87 10.63
CA GLN A 373 3.02 9.13 10.12
C GLN A 373 2.56 10.08 11.24
N PRO A 374 1.72 9.64 12.21
CA PRO A 374 1.36 10.49 13.33
C PRO A 374 2.53 10.72 14.31
N ALA A 375 3.43 9.76 14.51
CA ALA A 375 4.57 9.91 15.39
C ALA A 375 5.57 10.97 14.88
N VAL A 376 5.83 11.00 13.58
CA VAL A 376 6.63 12.07 12.94
C VAL A 376 5.92 13.41 13.12
N GLY A 377 4.61 13.48 12.88
CA GLY A 377 3.82 14.69 13.12
C GLY A 377 3.90 15.20 14.56
N TRP A 378 3.84 14.28 15.54
CA TRP A 378 3.99 14.62 16.95
C TRP A 378 5.39 15.18 17.25
N MET A 379 6.44 14.62 16.69
CA MET A 379 7.79 15.17 16.84
C MET A 379 7.93 16.54 16.18
N LEU A 380 7.35 16.74 14.99
CA LEU A 380 7.33 18.06 14.34
C LEU A 380 6.68 19.12 15.24
N ASP A 381 5.53 18.81 15.84
CA ASP A 381 4.85 19.75 16.75
C ASP A 381 5.64 20.00 18.03
N ARG A 382 6.34 19.01 18.57
CA ARG A 382 7.14 19.13 19.79
C ARG A 382 8.39 20.03 19.59
N TYR A 383 8.95 20.02 18.39
CA TYR A 383 10.11 20.85 18.03
C TYR A 383 9.73 22.11 17.24
N TRP A 384 8.44 22.43 17.19
CA TRP A 384 7.98 23.61 16.47
C TRP A 384 8.43 24.91 17.16
N THR A 385 9.07 25.80 16.39
CA THR A 385 9.65 27.07 16.88
C THR A 385 8.69 28.27 16.86
N GLY A 386 7.41 28.05 16.51
CA GLY A 386 6.42 29.10 16.41
C GLY A 386 6.30 29.75 15.02
N ALA A 387 7.09 29.31 14.03
CA ALA A 387 7.09 29.86 12.68
C ALA A 387 5.79 29.54 11.93
N LEU A 388 5.20 30.56 11.33
CA LEU A 388 4.00 30.46 10.48
C LEU A 388 4.28 31.07 9.10
N LEU A 389 3.79 30.43 8.05
CA LEU A 389 3.75 30.95 6.68
C LEU A 389 2.31 30.94 6.20
N GLN A 390 1.73 32.11 5.93
CA GLN A 390 0.32 32.26 5.53
C GLN A 390 -0.67 31.55 6.48
N GLY A 391 -0.39 31.59 7.80
CA GLY A 391 -1.21 30.96 8.82
C GLY A 391 -0.97 29.45 9.03
N VAL A 392 -0.14 28.82 8.21
CA VAL A 392 0.24 27.40 8.33
C VAL A 392 1.55 27.25 9.10
N ARG A 393 1.63 26.26 9.99
CA ARG A 393 2.88 25.94 10.72
C ARG A 393 3.97 25.49 9.76
N VAL A 394 5.12 26.11 9.88
CA VAL A 394 6.36 25.69 9.19
C VAL A 394 7.29 25.05 10.21
N TYR A 395 7.84 23.94 9.84
CA TYR A 395 8.74 23.15 10.69
C TYR A 395 10.16 23.26 10.14
N ASP A 396 11.10 23.52 11.02
CA ASP A 396 12.51 23.61 10.67
C ASP A 396 13.15 22.22 10.42
N LEU A 397 14.40 22.24 9.95
CA LEU A 397 15.15 21.02 9.65
C LEU A 397 15.39 20.17 10.90
N ALA A 398 15.54 20.79 12.07
CA ALA A 398 15.74 20.08 13.34
C ALA A 398 14.50 19.28 13.73
N ALA A 399 13.29 19.87 13.57
CA ALA A 399 12.02 19.19 13.79
C ALA A 399 11.84 17.99 12.85
N TYR A 400 12.14 18.15 11.55
CA TYR A 400 12.08 17.03 10.60
C TYR A 400 13.08 15.93 10.92
N ARG A 401 14.32 16.28 11.29
CA ARG A 401 15.33 15.29 11.70
C ARG A 401 14.91 14.52 12.93
N ALA A 402 14.33 15.20 13.93
CA ALA A 402 13.79 14.53 15.12
C ALA A 402 12.66 13.56 14.78
N GLY A 403 11.73 13.95 13.90
CA GLY A 403 10.66 13.08 13.43
C GLY A 403 11.18 11.87 12.62
N PHE A 404 12.07 12.11 11.67
CA PHE A 404 12.64 11.07 10.81
C PHE A 404 13.61 10.14 11.55
N LEU A 405 14.17 10.56 12.68
CA LEU A 405 14.93 9.67 13.54
C LEU A 405 14.10 8.48 14.01
N LEU A 406 12.80 8.66 14.29
CA LEU A 406 11.90 7.55 14.64
C LEU A 406 11.81 6.51 13.55
N MET A 407 11.77 6.94 12.29
CA MET A 407 11.78 6.04 11.13
C MET A 407 13.07 5.22 11.08
N LEU A 408 14.23 5.89 11.23
CA LEU A 408 15.53 5.23 11.23
C LEU A 408 15.72 4.28 12.41
N VAL A 409 15.27 4.65 13.60
CA VAL A 409 15.34 3.79 14.79
C VAL A 409 14.59 2.48 14.54
N TRP A 410 13.36 2.54 13.99
CA TRP A 410 12.63 1.32 13.67
C TRP A 410 13.32 0.54 12.55
N ALA A 411 13.80 1.20 11.49
CA ALA A 411 14.52 0.53 10.40
C ALA A 411 15.81 -0.15 10.90
N LEU A 412 16.59 0.48 11.75
CA LEU A 412 17.79 -0.10 12.36
C LEU A 412 17.45 -1.28 13.28
N LEU A 413 16.43 -1.13 14.14
CA LEU A 413 15.93 -2.23 14.96
C LEU A 413 15.52 -3.42 14.10
N SER A 414 14.82 -3.18 13.01
CA SER A 414 14.40 -4.22 12.06
C SER A 414 15.59 -4.89 11.38
N LEU A 415 16.63 -4.13 11.02
CA LEU A 415 17.86 -4.70 10.48
C LEU A 415 18.57 -5.61 11.51
N ILE A 416 18.57 -5.22 12.78
CA ILE A 416 19.08 -6.06 13.88
C ILE A 416 18.22 -7.32 14.03
N LEU A 417 16.89 -7.19 14.04
CA LEU A 417 15.98 -8.32 14.15
C LEU A 417 16.12 -9.32 12.99
N LEU A 418 16.54 -8.85 11.81
CA LEU A 418 16.76 -9.71 10.66
C LEU A 418 17.91 -10.72 10.89
N PHE A 419 18.88 -10.42 11.76
CA PHE A 419 19.91 -11.38 12.15
C PHE A 419 19.36 -12.60 12.88
N PHE A 420 18.25 -12.44 13.59
CA PHE A 420 17.64 -13.52 14.38
C PHE A 420 16.68 -14.38 13.57
N THR A 421 16.34 -14.00 12.33
CA THR A 421 15.52 -14.85 11.46
C THR A 421 16.27 -16.14 11.07
N ARG A 422 15.53 -17.23 10.95
CA ARG A 422 16.07 -18.53 10.50
C ARG A 422 15.90 -18.63 9.00
N GLU A 423 17.01 -18.84 8.27
CA GLU A 423 17.02 -19.00 6.81
C GLU A 423 16.21 -20.21 6.36
N THR A 424 15.37 -20.04 5.33
CA THR A 424 14.48 -21.10 4.79
C THR A 424 15.04 -21.77 3.56
N ARG A 425 16.03 -21.17 2.89
CA ARG A 425 16.64 -21.67 1.63
C ARG A 425 15.61 -21.95 0.54
N CYS A 426 14.58 -21.13 0.45
CA CYS A 426 13.47 -21.26 -0.50
C CYS A 426 12.74 -22.61 -0.42
N THR A 427 12.72 -23.26 0.75
CA THR A 427 12.05 -24.53 0.99
C THR A 427 10.90 -24.34 1.97
N GLN A 428 9.75 -24.96 1.64
CA GLN A 428 8.58 -24.93 2.51
C GLN A 428 8.83 -25.81 3.75
N LEU A 429 8.42 -25.32 4.91
CA LEU A 429 8.40 -26.13 6.14
C LEU A 429 7.41 -27.29 5.94
N SER A 430 7.89 -28.50 6.13
CA SER A 430 7.10 -29.75 6.04
C SER A 430 6.24 -29.97 7.28
#